data_5d907b4d788c7dc44c5e09b99cd4ed94
#
_entry.id   5d907b4d788c7dc44c5e09b99cd4ed94
#
_cell.length_a   1.000
_cell.length_b   1.000
_cell.length_c   1.000
_cell.angle_alpha   90.00
_cell.angle_beta   90.00
_cell.angle_gamma   90.00
#
_symmetry.space_group_name_H-M   'P 1'
#
loop_
_entity.id
_entity.type
_entity.pdbx_description
1 polymer ?
#
loop_
_entity_poly.entity_id
_entity_poly.type
_entity_poly.pdbx_seq_one_letter_code
_entity_poly.pdbx_strand_id
1 'polypeptide(L)'
;MRRSLTVMIVCLTTLVLAASARADLALGDAAPPLKIKEWVRGDAVNLAKDAAKKIHMIEFWATWCPPCKASVPLLTDYQKKHGKDLVIVGVTDADPFRNSVPDIKVFVKEQGSKMEYTVAIDDDGATTKAYMPSEVVGIPHAFLVGRDGKVVWQGSPLDPVLEKVIPEVIAGKFDVSKAKAAADLEEEVSRRFQTLELAFQLGQREAVWEGVVDILRIDPANGTAMDVLTSLYTEDAKKSDPFKKLVREHIAKHKTNVAAMTRLAQSLCDNPDLSTRTPDLALEAAKAAYDASNQREAASLGVYGRALYQVGDLDRAISVQKDVIGLVSGEDKEVAHRILAYYEQCKKLQGTN
;
A
#
# COMPACT_ATOMS: atom_id res chain seq x y z
N MET A 1 -7.61 19.62 -76.08
CA MET A 1 -6.35 19.07 -75.55
C MET A 1 -6.53 18.92 -74.05
N ARG A 2 -6.87 17.72 -73.61
CA ARG A 2 -7.03 17.38 -72.20
C ARG A 2 -5.74 16.77 -71.68
N ARG A 3 -5.08 17.40 -70.75
CA ARG A 3 -3.94 16.84 -69.99
C ARG A 3 -4.41 16.11 -68.74
N SER A 4 -4.32 14.78 -68.77
CA SER A 4 -4.50 13.93 -67.64
C SER A 4 -3.35 14.14 -66.65
N LEU A 5 -3.66 14.51 -65.40
CA LEU A 5 -2.73 14.55 -64.29
C LEU A 5 -2.86 13.23 -63.51
N THR A 6 -1.90 12.34 -63.74
CA THR A 6 -1.80 11.08 -62.99
C THR A 6 -1.20 11.40 -61.63
N VAL A 7 -2.01 11.35 -60.58
CA VAL A 7 -1.56 11.46 -59.16
C VAL A 7 -1.04 10.10 -58.74
N MET A 8 0.25 9.98 -58.57
CA MET A 8 0.92 8.80 -58.04
C MET A 8 0.85 8.86 -56.51
N ILE A 9 -0.08 8.10 -55.93
CA ILE A 9 -0.18 7.94 -54.48
C ILE A 9 0.93 6.98 -54.03
N VAL A 10 2.00 7.53 -53.46
CA VAL A 10 3.02 6.75 -52.74
C VAL A 10 2.47 6.38 -51.37
N CYS A 11 1.99 5.16 -51.23
CA CYS A 11 1.68 4.56 -49.94
C CYS A 11 2.98 4.37 -49.15
N LEU A 12 3.31 5.34 -48.29
CA LEU A 12 4.35 5.17 -47.25
C LEU A 12 3.73 4.31 -46.14
N THR A 13 3.92 3.00 -46.22
CA THR A 13 3.68 2.11 -45.08
C THR A 13 4.75 2.35 -44.03
N THR A 14 4.49 3.28 -43.11
CA THR A 14 5.26 3.41 -41.90
C THR A 14 4.99 2.16 -41.05
N LEU A 15 5.94 1.23 -41.09
CA LEU A 15 6.02 0.13 -40.12
C LEU A 15 6.30 0.77 -38.78
N VAL A 16 5.25 1.06 -38.00
CA VAL A 16 5.36 1.38 -36.58
C VAL A 16 5.81 0.11 -35.90
N LEU A 17 7.12 -0.05 -35.72
CA LEU A 17 7.64 -0.97 -34.71
C LEU A 17 7.11 -0.42 -33.36
N ALA A 18 5.96 -0.96 -32.94
CA ALA A 18 5.56 -0.87 -31.55
C ALA A 18 6.66 -1.56 -30.75
N ALA A 19 7.63 -0.80 -30.25
CA ALA A 19 8.42 -1.22 -29.12
C ALA A 19 7.38 -1.46 -28.01
N SER A 20 7.01 -2.73 -27.82
CA SER A 20 6.22 -3.14 -26.65
C SER A 20 7.08 -2.76 -25.46
N ALA A 21 6.80 -1.59 -24.87
CA ALA A 21 7.23 -1.31 -23.51
C ALA A 21 6.76 -2.52 -22.72
N ARG A 22 7.70 -3.31 -22.20
CA ARG A 22 7.39 -4.49 -21.43
C ARG A 22 6.76 -3.95 -20.17
N ALA A 23 5.45 -4.14 -20.03
CA ALA A 23 4.75 -3.76 -18.80
C ALA A 23 5.37 -4.54 -17.64
N ASP A 24 5.46 -3.90 -16.48
CA ASP A 24 5.88 -4.57 -15.26
C ASP A 24 4.96 -5.75 -14.98
N LEU A 25 5.52 -6.80 -14.37
CA LEU A 25 4.80 -8.03 -14.07
C LEU A 25 3.69 -7.74 -13.05
N ALA A 26 2.45 -7.90 -13.46
CA ALA A 26 1.28 -7.55 -12.67
C ALA A 26 0.69 -8.76 -11.92
N LEU A 27 -0.14 -8.49 -10.91
CA LEU A 27 -0.91 -9.52 -10.23
C LEU A 27 -1.84 -10.23 -11.21
N GLY A 28 -1.83 -11.56 -11.18
CA GLY A 28 -2.58 -12.42 -12.10
C GLY A 28 -1.80 -12.84 -13.34
N ASP A 29 -0.65 -12.23 -13.64
CA ASP A 29 0.19 -12.64 -14.76
C ASP A 29 0.89 -13.96 -14.48
N ALA A 30 1.19 -14.72 -15.54
CA ALA A 30 2.00 -15.93 -15.42
C ALA A 30 3.42 -15.58 -14.98
N ALA A 31 3.91 -16.21 -13.91
CA ALA A 31 5.27 -16.02 -13.45
C ALA A 31 6.27 -16.47 -14.52
N PRO A 32 7.22 -15.61 -14.93
CA PRO A 32 8.27 -16.00 -15.87
C PRO A 32 9.12 -17.16 -15.34
N PRO A 33 9.63 -18.04 -16.21
CA PRO A 33 10.54 -19.08 -15.79
C PRO A 33 11.85 -18.50 -15.27
N LEU A 34 12.41 -19.14 -14.24
CA LEU A 34 13.70 -18.77 -13.68
C LEU A 34 14.82 -19.18 -14.67
N LYS A 35 15.64 -18.23 -15.05
CA LYS A 35 16.87 -18.44 -15.83
C LYS A 35 18.05 -18.27 -14.89
N ILE A 36 18.58 -19.39 -14.43
CA ILE A 36 19.59 -19.44 -13.36
C ILE A 36 20.90 -19.96 -13.90
N LYS A 37 21.97 -19.22 -13.65
CA LYS A 37 23.33 -19.60 -13.98
C LYS A 37 23.89 -20.62 -13.01
N GLU A 38 23.62 -20.42 -11.71
CA GLU A 38 24.13 -21.30 -10.66
C GLU A 38 23.19 -21.32 -9.44
N TRP A 39 22.94 -22.51 -8.90
CA TRP A 39 22.27 -22.70 -7.63
C TRP A 39 23.34 -22.78 -6.53
N VAL A 40 23.42 -21.76 -5.69
CA VAL A 40 24.44 -21.62 -4.64
C VAL A 40 24.07 -22.41 -3.39
N ARG A 41 22.75 -22.50 -3.11
CA ARG A 41 22.20 -23.23 -1.97
C ARG A 41 20.84 -23.80 -2.33
N GLY A 42 20.53 -24.99 -1.79
CA GLY A 42 19.27 -25.69 -2.03
C GLY A 42 19.19 -26.35 -3.39
N ASP A 43 18.03 -26.94 -3.69
CA ASP A 43 17.78 -27.65 -4.94
C ASP A 43 17.31 -26.71 -6.04
N ALA A 44 17.53 -27.09 -7.29
CA ALA A 44 17.02 -26.35 -8.45
C ALA A 44 15.49 -26.36 -8.49
N VAL A 45 14.89 -25.16 -8.64
CA VAL A 45 13.45 -24.97 -8.67
C VAL A 45 12.97 -24.77 -10.11
N ASN A 46 11.91 -25.49 -10.46
CA ASN A 46 11.23 -25.31 -11.74
C ASN A 46 9.77 -24.93 -11.48
N LEU A 47 9.44 -23.66 -11.61
CA LEU A 47 8.11 -23.14 -11.30
C LEU A 47 6.99 -23.89 -12.03
N ALA A 48 7.14 -24.22 -13.32
CA ALA A 48 6.12 -24.90 -14.09
C ALA A 48 5.84 -26.35 -13.61
N LYS A 49 6.87 -27.05 -13.09
CA LYS A 49 6.71 -28.42 -12.59
C LYS A 49 6.25 -28.47 -11.14
N ASP A 50 6.62 -27.46 -10.36
CA ASP A 50 6.47 -27.46 -8.91
C ASP A 50 5.25 -26.65 -8.43
N ALA A 51 4.73 -25.75 -9.26
CA ALA A 51 3.62 -24.86 -8.93
C ALA A 51 2.38 -25.60 -8.40
N ALA A 52 1.98 -26.71 -9.01
CA ALA A 52 0.79 -27.47 -8.57
C ALA A 52 0.92 -28.01 -7.13
N LYS A 53 2.13 -28.12 -6.59
CA LYS A 53 2.40 -28.70 -5.26
C LYS A 53 2.64 -27.63 -4.20
N LYS A 54 3.35 -26.57 -4.56
CA LYS A 54 3.80 -25.54 -3.63
C LYS A 54 3.61 -24.15 -4.23
N ILE A 55 3.46 -23.16 -3.36
CA ILE A 55 3.62 -21.75 -3.75
C ILE A 55 5.11 -21.40 -3.73
N HIS A 56 5.49 -20.38 -4.49
CA HIS A 56 6.89 -19.96 -4.60
C HIS A 56 7.02 -18.47 -4.29
N MET A 57 8.04 -18.11 -3.54
CA MET A 57 8.44 -16.71 -3.37
C MET A 57 9.79 -16.52 -4.08
N ILE A 58 9.81 -15.62 -5.06
CA ILE A 58 11.01 -15.24 -5.80
C ILE A 58 11.43 -13.87 -5.27
N GLU A 59 12.53 -13.81 -4.55
CA GLU A 59 13.06 -12.61 -3.91
C GLU A 59 14.34 -12.16 -4.61
N PHE A 60 14.45 -10.89 -4.92
CA PHE A 60 15.61 -10.28 -5.58
C PHE A 60 16.41 -9.47 -4.56
N TRP A 61 17.73 -9.75 -4.51
CA TRP A 61 18.63 -9.22 -3.48
C TRP A 61 20.07 -9.03 -3.99
N ALA A 62 20.91 -8.37 -3.17
CA ALA A 62 22.35 -8.27 -3.42
C ALA A 62 23.14 -8.18 -2.11
N THR A 63 24.42 -8.58 -2.16
CA THR A 63 25.32 -8.57 -0.99
C THR A 63 25.58 -7.16 -0.42
N TRP A 64 25.49 -6.12 -1.25
CA TRP A 64 25.70 -4.74 -0.88
C TRP A 64 24.44 -4.01 -0.37
N CYS A 65 23.27 -4.66 -0.39
CA CYS A 65 21.97 -4.08 -0.07
C CYS A 65 21.64 -4.24 1.44
N PRO A 66 21.69 -3.19 2.28
CA PRO A 66 21.42 -3.32 3.71
C PRO A 66 20.00 -3.81 4.04
N PRO A 67 18.91 -3.32 3.42
CA PRO A 67 17.58 -3.85 3.70
C PRO A 67 17.40 -5.30 3.23
N CYS A 68 18.12 -5.75 2.18
CA CYS A 68 18.11 -7.15 1.79
C CYS A 68 18.74 -8.05 2.89
N LYS A 69 19.80 -7.59 3.55
CA LYS A 69 20.39 -8.32 4.68
C LYS A 69 19.42 -8.43 5.86
N ALA A 70 18.58 -7.43 6.05
CA ALA A 70 17.55 -7.45 7.10
C ALA A 70 16.42 -8.45 6.78
N SER A 71 16.08 -8.69 5.50
CA SER A 71 15.05 -9.66 5.11
C SER A 71 15.48 -11.11 5.25
N VAL A 72 16.80 -11.42 5.20
CA VAL A 72 17.33 -12.79 5.24
C VAL A 72 16.78 -13.64 6.38
N PRO A 73 16.84 -13.22 7.67
CA PRO A 73 16.31 -14.04 8.76
C PRO A 73 14.80 -14.22 8.68
N LEU A 74 14.06 -13.19 8.28
CA LEU A 74 12.61 -13.23 8.13
C LEU A 74 12.17 -14.23 7.05
N LEU A 75 12.85 -14.24 5.90
CA LEU A 75 12.61 -15.20 4.82
C LEU A 75 12.93 -16.63 5.29
N THR A 76 13.98 -16.81 6.09
CA THR A 76 14.31 -18.11 6.70
C THR A 76 13.21 -18.57 7.65
N ASP A 77 12.63 -17.68 8.45
CA ASP A 77 11.52 -18.00 9.34
C ASP A 77 10.27 -18.38 8.56
N TYR A 78 9.95 -17.67 7.48
CA TYR A 78 8.84 -18.05 6.57
C TYR A 78 9.09 -19.41 5.93
N GLN A 79 10.31 -19.68 5.44
CA GLN A 79 10.67 -20.98 4.87
C GLN A 79 10.53 -22.11 5.90
N LYS A 80 10.98 -21.92 7.14
CA LYS A 80 10.84 -22.91 8.23
C LYS A 80 9.38 -23.14 8.58
N LYS A 81 8.60 -22.07 8.75
CA LYS A 81 7.20 -22.13 9.15
C LYS A 81 6.30 -22.78 8.09
N HIS A 82 6.58 -22.52 6.82
CA HIS A 82 5.69 -22.90 5.72
C HIS A 82 6.32 -23.85 4.69
N GLY A 83 7.52 -24.40 4.93
CA GLY A 83 8.30 -25.15 3.94
C GLY A 83 7.66 -26.41 3.36
N LYS A 84 6.53 -26.87 3.92
CA LYS A 84 5.71 -27.92 3.29
C LYS A 84 5.01 -27.42 2.04
N ASP A 85 4.57 -26.16 2.04
CA ASP A 85 3.73 -25.53 1.04
C ASP A 85 4.39 -24.36 0.31
N LEU A 86 5.49 -23.81 0.85
CA LEU A 86 6.23 -22.65 0.33
C LEU A 86 7.68 -23.05 -0.01
N VAL A 87 8.16 -22.58 -1.17
CA VAL A 87 9.58 -22.56 -1.52
C VAL A 87 10.01 -21.12 -1.76
N ILE A 88 11.04 -20.69 -1.05
CA ILE A 88 11.63 -19.35 -1.25
C ILE A 88 12.91 -19.51 -2.08
N VAL A 89 13.05 -18.67 -3.12
CA VAL A 89 14.23 -18.58 -3.98
C VAL A 89 14.74 -17.14 -3.95
N GLY A 90 15.87 -16.93 -3.32
CA GLY A 90 16.60 -15.66 -3.40
C GLY A 90 17.45 -15.63 -4.67
N VAL A 91 17.08 -14.76 -5.60
CA VAL A 91 17.78 -14.57 -6.88
C VAL A 91 18.64 -13.32 -6.79
N THR A 92 19.91 -13.42 -7.17
CA THR A 92 20.82 -12.27 -7.20
C THR A 92 21.58 -12.23 -8.52
N ASP A 93 21.67 -11.04 -9.10
CA ASP A 93 22.48 -10.84 -10.32
C ASP A 93 23.95 -10.60 -9.93
N ALA A 94 24.85 -11.23 -10.66
CA ALA A 94 26.28 -11.11 -10.42
C ALA A 94 26.85 -9.89 -11.15
N ASP A 95 27.44 -8.98 -10.40
CA ASP A 95 28.16 -7.81 -10.88
C ASP A 95 29.62 -7.88 -10.43
N PRO A 96 30.62 -7.80 -11.32
CA PRO A 96 32.02 -7.98 -10.96
C PRO A 96 32.56 -6.91 -9.98
N PHE A 97 31.88 -5.75 -9.87
CA PHE A 97 32.35 -4.62 -9.06
C PHE A 97 31.74 -4.58 -7.66
N ARG A 98 30.50 -5.02 -7.48
CA ARG A 98 29.76 -4.86 -6.22
C ARG A 98 29.10 -6.10 -5.68
N ASN A 99 28.96 -7.14 -6.53
CA ASN A 99 28.22 -8.38 -6.21
C ASN A 99 28.82 -9.57 -6.97
N SER A 100 30.12 -9.77 -6.85
CA SER A 100 30.79 -10.82 -7.62
C SER A 100 30.36 -12.23 -7.19
N VAL A 101 30.47 -13.21 -8.08
CA VAL A 101 30.15 -14.61 -7.77
C VAL A 101 30.87 -15.13 -6.51
N PRO A 102 32.19 -14.85 -6.32
CA PRO A 102 32.87 -15.20 -5.08
C PRO A 102 32.25 -14.53 -3.83
N ASP A 103 31.93 -13.23 -3.90
CA ASP A 103 31.36 -12.48 -2.78
C ASP A 103 29.96 -13.02 -2.41
N ILE A 104 29.14 -13.36 -3.41
CA ILE A 104 27.83 -13.99 -3.20
C ILE A 104 28.01 -15.31 -2.44
N LYS A 105 28.94 -16.19 -2.88
CA LYS A 105 29.18 -17.49 -2.26
C LYS A 105 29.71 -17.35 -0.82
N VAL A 106 30.61 -16.41 -0.60
CA VAL A 106 31.13 -16.10 0.74
C VAL A 106 30.00 -15.63 1.65
N PHE A 107 29.19 -14.65 1.19
CA PHE A 107 28.06 -14.14 1.94
C PHE A 107 27.07 -15.25 2.32
N VAL A 108 26.62 -16.07 1.36
CA VAL A 108 25.67 -17.17 1.61
C VAL A 108 26.26 -18.17 2.62
N LYS A 109 27.55 -18.47 2.55
CA LYS A 109 28.23 -19.34 3.52
C LYS A 109 28.27 -18.72 4.92
N GLU A 110 28.60 -17.44 5.04
CA GLU A 110 28.66 -16.71 6.32
C GLU A 110 27.29 -16.55 6.97
N GLN A 111 26.21 -16.39 6.19
CA GLN A 111 24.86 -16.36 6.75
C GLN A 111 24.46 -17.69 7.42
N GLY A 112 25.02 -18.82 7.00
CA GLY A 112 24.80 -20.12 7.63
C GLY A 112 23.33 -20.43 7.83
N SER A 113 22.91 -20.63 9.09
CA SER A 113 21.52 -20.92 9.49
C SER A 113 20.58 -19.71 9.44
N LYS A 114 21.08 -18.52 9.17
CA LYS A 114 20.23 -17.33 8.99
C LYS A 114 19.60 -17.25 7.58
N MET A 115 20.14 -18.03 6.61
CA MET A 115 19.68 -18.02 5.21
C MET A 115 19.36 -19.45 4.75
N GLU A 116 18.37 -20.09 5.37
CA GLU A 116 17.99 -21.50 5.11
C GLU A 116 16.87 -21.61 4.05
N TYR A 117 17.05 -20.93 2.92
CA TYR A 117 16.21 -21.06 1.73
C TYR A 117 17.07 -21.19 0.48
N THR A 118 16.47 -21.49 -0.65
CA THR A 118 17.20 -21.68 -1.91
C THR A 118 17.78 -20.35 -2.40
N VAL A 119 19.04 -20.35 -2.82
CA VAL A 119 19.75 -19.17 -3.33
C VAL A 119 20.34 -19.46 -4.70
N ALA A 120 20.12 -18.56 -5.63
CA ALA A 120 20.51 -18.69 -7.02
C ALA A 120 21.19 -17.43 -7.56
N ILE A 121 22.15 -17.60 -8.46
CA ILE A 121 22.74 -16.54 -9.26
C ILE A 121 22.00 -16.49 -10.59
N ASP A 122 21.48 -15.31 -10.93
CA ASP A 122 20.79 -15.05 -12.19
C ASP A 122 21.71 -15.28 -13.40
N ASP A 123 21.12 -15.64 -14.53
CA ASP A 123 21.82 -15.80 -15.81
C ASP A 123 21.85 -14.44 -16.53
N ASP A 124 22.89 -13.67 -16.24
CA ASP A 124 23.12 -12.32 -16.77
C ASP A 124 21.89 -11.36 -16.62
N GLY A 125 21.23 -11.45 -15.46
CA GLY A 125 20.06 -10.65 -15.14
C GLY A 125 18.80 -11.03 -15.91
N ALA A 126 18.75 -12.20 -16.54
CA ALA A 126 17.62 -12.59 -17.38
C ALA A 126 16.34 -12.85 -16.58
N THR A 127 16.44 -13.41 -15.35
CA THR A 127 15.31 -13.53 -14.44
C THR A 127 14.90 -12.17 -13.90
N THR A 128 15.85 -11.38 -13.44
CA THR A 128 15.60 -10.03 -12.91
C THR A 128 14.86 -9.17 -13.93
N LYS A 129 15.33 -9.13 -15.19
CA LYS A 129 14.67 -8.39 -16.27
C LYS A 129 13.29 -8.93 -16.65
N ALA A 130 13.02 -10.19 -16.39
CA ALA A 130 11.71 -10.79 -16.68
C ALA A 130 10.67 -10.45 -15.60
N TYR A 131 11.10 -10.29 -14.34
CA TYR A 131 10.23 -9.97 -13.20
C TYR A 131 10.14 -8.46 -12.94
N MET A 132 11.26 -7.75 -13.08
CA MET A 132 11.40 -6.32 -12.80
C MET A 132 12.00 -5.61 -14.03
N PRO A 133 11.23 -5.42 -15.11
CA PRO A 133 11.73 -4.81 -16.33
C PRO A 133 12.04 -3.32 -16.21
N SER A 134 11.42 -2.62 -15.24
CA SER A 134 11.71 -1.22 -14.97
C SER A 134 12.77 -1.07 -13.87
N GLU A 135 13.69 -0.11 -14.01
CA GLU A 135 14.70 0.22 -13.01
C GLU A 135 14.09 0.94 -11.78
N VAL A 136 12.80 1.21 -11.79
CA VAL A 136 12.09 1.93 -10.72
C VAL A 136 11.89 1.04 -9.49
N VAL A 137 11.84 -0.28 -9.68
CA VAL A 137 11.66 -1.24 -8.59
C VAL A 137 13.01 -1.53 -7.93
N GLY A 138 13.19 -1.08 -6.69
CA GLY A 138 14.40 -1.34 -5.91
C GLY A 138 14.40 -2.73 -5.27
N ILE A 139 15.55 -3.13 -4.71
CA ILE A 139 15.70 -4.36 -3.91
C ILE A 139 15.76 -4.01 -2.40
N PRO A 140 15.27 -4.90 -1.51
CA PRO A 140 14.70 -6.21 -1.79
C PRO A 140 13.28 -6.12 -2.34
N HIS A 141 12.98 -6.95 -3.33
CA HIS A 141 11.63 -7.09 -3.87
C HIS A 141 11.29 -8.58 -4.05
N ALA A 142 10.07 -8.97 -3.75
CA ALA A 142 9.63 -10.36 -3.82
C ALA A 142 8.29 -10.49 -4.57
N PHE A 143 8.18 -11.61 -5.28
CA PHE A 143 6.95 -12.03 -5.97
C PHE A 143 6.49 -13.35 -5.37
N LEU A 144 5.24 -13.41 -4.91
CA LEU A 144 4.63 -14.65 -4.47
C LEU A 144 3.83 -15.26 -5.64
N VAL A 145 4.17 -16.49 -6.00
CA VAL A 145 3.56 -17.24 -7.10
C VAL A 145 2.66 -18.32 -6.53
N GLY A 146 1.40 -18.30 -6.93
CA GLY A 146 0.38 -19.26 -6.52
C GLY A 146 0.58 -20.65 -7.15
N ARG A 147 -0.25 -21.62 -6.72
CA ARG A 147 -0.22 -22.99 -7.27
C ARG A 147 -0.68 -23.09 -8.73
N ASP A 148 -1.28 -22.04 -9.26
CA ASP A 148 -1.64 -21.89 -10.68
C ASP A 148 -0.52 -21.31 -11.54
N GLY A 149 0.65 -21.05 -10.93
CA GLY A 149 1.81 -20.45 -11.60
C GLY A 149 1.69 -18.95 -11.87
N LYS A 150 0.73 -18.27 -11.25
CA LYS A 150 0.53 -16.83 -11.43
C LYS A 150 1.05 -16.04 -10.23
N VAL A 151 1.47 -14.81 -10.49
CA VAL A 151 1.83 -13.85 -9.44
C VAL A 151 0.56 -13.46 -8.68
N VAL A 152 0.56 -13.69 -7.36
CA VAL A 152 -0.58 -13.38 -6.49
C VAL A 152 -0.29 -12.21 -5.56
N TRP A 153 0.98 -11.91 -5.29
CA TRP A 153 1.42 -10.77 -4.50
C TRP A 153 2.84 -10.36 -4.93
N GLN A 154 3.16 -9.07 -4.81
CA GLN A 154 4.51 -8.53 -4.98
C GLN A 154 4.75 -7.36 -4.03
N GLY A 155 5.99 -7.15 -3.64
CA GLY A 155 6.39 -6.05 -2.77
C GLY A 155 7.65 -6.33 -1.98
N SER A 156 7.89 -5.51 -0.95
CA SER A 156 9.02 -5.72 -0.05
C SER A 156 8.83 -6.97 0.81
N PRO A 157 9.83 -7.87 0.90
CA PRO A 157 9.75 -9.01 1.82
C PRO A 157 9.75 -8.61 3.30
N LEU A 158 10.02 -7.34 3.61
CA LEU A 158 9.93 -6.76 4.96
C LEU A 158 8.51 -6.28 5.31
N ASP A 159 7.57 -6.33 4.36
CA ASP A 159 6.19 -5.92 4.62
C ASP A 159 5.50 -6.93 5.56
N PRO A 160 5.02 -6.50 6.74
CA PRO A 160 4.35 -7.37 7.69
C PRO A 160 3.06 -8.00 7.15
N VAL A 161 2.49 -7.48 6.06
CA VAL A 161 1.31 -8.08 5.40
C VAL A 161 1.55 -9.52 4.96
N LEU A 162 2.81 -9.92 4.70
CA LEU A 162 3.18 -11.28 4.31
C LEU A 162 2.82 -12.33 5.37
N GLU A 163 2.81 -11.98 6.64
CA GLU A 163 2.37 -12.89 7.71
C GLU A 163 0.92 -13.37 7.52
N LYS A 164 0.10 -12.53 6.89
CA LYS A 164 -1.30 -12.84 6.55
C LYS A 164 -1.43 -13.42 5.14
N VAL A 165 -0.76 -12.83 4.17
CA VAL A 165 -0.87 -13.20 2.74
C VAL A 165 -0.40 -14.64 2.50
N ILE A 166 0.77 -15.04 3.02
CA ILE A 166 1.31 -16.38 2.82
C ILE A 166 0.32 -17.48 3.25
N PRO A 167 -0.22 -17.48 4.48
CA PRO A 167 -1.22 -18.47 4.90
C PRO A 167 -2.51 -18.44 4.06
N GLU A 168 -2.99 -17.27 3.66
CA GLU A 168 -4.18 -17.15 2.83
C GLU A 168 -3.98 -17.75 1.43
N VAL A 169 -2.81 -17.52 0.81
CA VAL A 169 -2.45 -18.11 -0.49
C VAL A 169 -2.29 -19.63 -0.37
N ILE A 170 -1.63 -20.13 0.68
CA ILE A 170 -1.50 -21.56 0.95
C ILE A 170 -2.88 -22.21 1.10
N ALA A 171 -3.81 -21.55 1.80
CA ALA A 171 -5.16 -22.03 2.03
C ALA A 171 -6.11 -21.87 0.81
N GLY A 172 -5.65 -21.24 -0.28
CA GLY A 172 -6.47 -20.92 -1.47
C GLY A 172 -7.59 -19.91 -1.18
N LYS A 173 -7.42 -19.06 -0.15
CA LYS A 173 -8.40 -18.05 0.29
C LYS A 173 -8.03 -16.63 -0.15
N PHE A 174 -6.84 -16.45 -0.71
CA PHE A 174 -6.38 -15.13 -1.15
C PHE A 174 -7.09 -14.73 -2.46
N ASP A 175 -7.75 -13.58 -2.42
CA ASP A 175 -8.47 -13.03 -3.58
C ASP A 175 -7.54 -12.14 -4.41
N VAL A 176 -6.95 -12.73 -5.45
CA VAL A 176 -6.04 -12.03 -6.38
C VAL A 176 -6.77 -10.90 -7.12
N SER A 177 -8.05 -11.07 -7.46
CA SER A 177 -8.82 -10.04 -8.18
C SER A 177 -9.01 -8.80 -7.32
N LYS A 178 -9.32 -8.99 -6.04
CA LYS A 178 -9.42 -7.90 -5.07
C LYS A 178 -8.06 -7.22 -4.84
N ALA A 179 -6.99 -8.00 -4.71
CA ALA A 179 -5.65 -7.48 -4.53
C ALA A 179 -5.19 -6.66 -5.76
N LYS A 180 -5.48 -7.17 -6.98
CA LYS A 180 -5.21 -6.44 -8.22
C LYS A 180 -5.99 -5.13 -8.29
N ALA A 181 -7.28 -5.14 -8.02
CA ALA A 181 -8.09 -3.93 -8.02
C ALA A 181 -7.58 -2.87 -7.02
N ALA A 182 -7.07 -3.31 -5.86
CA ALA A 182 -6.45 -2.42 -4.89
C ALA A 182 -5.12 -1.83 -5.41
N ALA A 183 -4.27 -2.64 -6.05
CA ALA A 183 -3.02 -2.17 -6.64
C ALA A 183 -3.26 -1.21 -7.82
N ASP A 184 -4.20 -1.54 -8.71
CA ASP A 184 -4.58 -0.68 -9.85
C ASP A 184 -5.11 0.69 -9.35
N LEU A 185 -5.88 0.69 -8.23
CA LEU A 185 -6.36 1.92 -7.60
C LEU A 185 -5.21 2.74 -7.00
N GLU A 186 -4.27 2.09 -6.31
CA GLU A 186 -3.11 2.75 -5.71
C GLU A 186 -2.22 3.41 -6.77
N GLU A 187 -1.97 2.71 -7.89
CA GLU A 187 -1.24 3.25 -9.04
C GLU A 187 -1.95 4.47 -9.64
N GLU A 188 -3.27 4.39 -9.87
CA GLU A 188 -4.06 5.49 -10.39
C GLU A 188 -4.03 6.71 -9.46
N VAL A 189 -4.16 6.49 -8.15
CA VAL A 189 -4.07 7.54 -7.13
C VAL A 189 -2.68 8.18 -7.13
N SER A 190 -1.62 7.36 -7.17
CA SER A 190 -0.23 7.83 -7.21
C SER A 190 0.03 8.71 -8.44
N ARG A 191 -0.41 8.29 -9.62
CA ARG A 191 -0.30 9.05 -10.86
C ARG A 191 -1.02 10.40 -10.78
N ARG A 192 -2.21 10.44 -10.18
CA ARG A 192 -2.96 11.69 -9.97
C ARG A 192 -2.20 12.63 -9.03
N PHE A 193 -1.66 12.13 -7.93
CA PHE A 193 -0.85 12.95 -7.03
C PHE A 193 0.40 13.52 -7.71
N GLN A 194 1.11 12.76 -8.54
CA GLN A 194 2.25 13.28 -9.30
C GLN A 194 1.86 14.47 -10.21
N THR A 195 0.66 14.41 -10.82
CA THR A 195 0.13 15.54 -11.60
C THR A 195 -0.19 16.75 -10.71
N LEU A 196 -0.73 16.52 -9.52
CA LEU A 196 -1.07 17.56 -8.57
C LEU A 196 0.15 18.23 -7.95
N GLU A 197 1.25 17.51 -7.78
CA GLU A 197 2.51 18.05 -7.26
C GLU A 197 2.99 19.25 -8.09
N LEU A 198 2.96 19.14 -9.42
CA LEU A 198 3.30 20.25 -10.30
C LEU A 198 2.34 21.44 -10.15
N ALA A 199 1.04 21.16 -10.09
CA ALA A 199 0.03 22.22 -9.87
C ALA A 199 0.23 22.93 -8.53
N PHE A 200 0.59 22.18 -7.48
CA PHE A 200 0.91 22.73 -6.15
C PHE A 200 2.14 23.64 -6.20
N GLN A 201 3.25 23.20 -6.84
CA GLN A 201 4.47 23.98 -7.00
C GLN A 201 4.23 25.28 -7.78
N LEU A 202 3.32 25.26 -8.75
CA LEU A 202 2.92 26.43 -9.55
C LEU A 202 1.88 27.33 -8.84
N GLY A 203 1.47 26.99 -7.62
CA GLY A 203 0.47 27.75 -6.85
C GLY A 203 -0.95 27.70 -7.44
N GLN A 204 -1.25 26.70 -8.26
CA GLN A 204 -2.54 26.51 -8.93
C GLN A 204 -3.55 25.83 -7.97
N ARG A 205 -3.92 26.54 -6.90
CA ARG A 205 -4.74 26.00 -5.80
C ARG A 205 -6.09 25.42 -6.24
N GLU A 206 -6.73 26.01 -7.23
CA GLU A 206 -8.01 25.50 -7.74
C GLU A 206 -7.83 24.13 -8.43
N ALA A 207 -6.79 23.98 -9.25
CA ALA A 207 -6.47 22.71 -9.88
C ALA A 207 -6.12 21.61 -8.84
N VAL A 208 -5.41 22.00 -7.76
CA VAL A 208 -5.13 21.06 -6.65
C VAL A 208 -6.43 20.66 -5.95
N TRP A 209 -7.34 21.62 -5.67
CA TRP A 209 -8.65 21.33 -5.08
C TRP A 209 -9.46 20.33 -5.92
N GLU A 210 -9.63 20.63 -7.20
CA GLU A 210 -10.37 19.75 -8.12
C GLU A 210 -9.77 18.36 -8.22
N GLY A 211 -8.45 18.28 -8.35
CA GLY A 211 -7.75 17.00 -8.46
C GLY A 211 -7.82 16.17 -7.18
N VAL A 212 -7.75 16.79 -6.00
CA VAL A 212 -7.94 16.10 -4.71
C VAL A 212 -9.37 15.58 -4.58
N VAL A 213 -10.37 16.36 -5.00
CA VAL A 213 -11.77 15.91 -5.04
C VAL A 213 -11.94 14.71 -5.98
N ASP A 214 -11.26 14.70 -7.12
CA ASP A 214 -11.29 13.58 -8.07
C ASP A 214 -10.60 12.32 -7.49
N ILE A 215 -9.54 12.48 -6.70
CA ILE A 215 -8.95 11.34 -5.97
C ILE A 215 -9.96 10.78 -4.96
N LEU A 216 -10.64 11.62 -4.18
CA LEU A 216 -11.64 11.18 -3.20
C LEU A 216 -12.89 10.54 -3.84
N ARG A 217 -13.16 10.77 -5.12
CA ARG A 217 -14.23 10.09 -5.86
C ARG A 217 -13.88 8.62 -6.17
N ILE A 218 -12.61 8.32 -6.44
CA ILE A 218 -12.15 6.96 -6.75
C ILE A 218 -11.69 6.21 -5.49
N ASP A 219 -11.05 6.91 -4.55
CA ASP A 219 -10.63 6.38 -3.24
C ASP A 219 -11.19 7.26 -2.10
N PRO A 220 -12.40 6.97 -1.65
CA PRO A 220 -13.04 7.75 -0.58
C PRO A 220 -12.33 7.73 0.77
N ALA A 221 -11.42 6.77 0.98
CA ALA A 221 -10.65 6.63 2.21
C ALA A 221 -9.22 7.20 2.11
N ASN A 222 -8.88 7.86 1.01
CA ASN A 222 -7.54 8.38 0.80
C ASN A 222 -7.17 9.47 1.82
N GLY A 223 -6.28 9.12 2.72
CA GLY A 223 -5.89 10.00 3.82
C GLY A 223 -5.17 11.26 3.36
N THR A 224 -4.21 11.11 2.43
CA THR A 224 -3.45 12.24 1.90
C THR A 224 -4.37 13.24 1.20
N ALA A 225 -5.34 12.77 0.41
CA ALA A 225 -6.31 13.62 -0.23
C ALA A 225 -7.20 14.39 0.78
N MET A 226 -7.63 13.72 1.85
CA MET A 226 -8.39 14.36 2.95
C MET A 226 -7.57 15.44 3.64
N ASP A 227 -6.30 15.16 3.94
CA ASP A 227 -5.42 16.09 4.63
C ASP A 227 -5.11 17.33 3.76
N VAL A 228 -4.84 17.13 2.46
CA VAL A 228 -4.64 18.23 1.50
C VAL A 228 -5.91 19.07 1.38
N LEU A 229 -7.09 18.45 1.25
CA LEU A 229 -8.35 19.15 1.17
C LEU A 229 -8.61 20.02 2.40
N THR A 230 -8.37 19.49 3.59
CA THR A 230 -8.50 20.18 4.87
C THR A 230 -7.52 21.35 4.99
N SER A 231 -6.28 21.16 4.54
CA SER A 231 -5.26 22.22 4.50
C SER A 231 -5.64 23.37 3.57
N LEU A 232 -6.10 23.05 2.35
CA LEU A 232 -6.56 24.08 1.39
C LEU A 232 -7.75 24.89 1.93
N TYR A 233 -8.66 24.25 2.67
CA TYR A 233 -9.75 24.91 3.35
C TYR A 233 -9.25 25.84 4.46
N THR A 234 -8.32 25.41 5.27
CA THR A 234 -7.74 26.20 6.38
C THR A 234 -7.07 27.46 5.86
N GLU A 235 -6.42 27.40 4.70
CA GLU A 235 -5.71 28.53 4.10
C GLU A 235 -6.60 29.53 3.34
N ASP A 236 -7.82 29.16 2.97
CA ASP A 236 -8.73 30.00 2.20
C ASP A 236 -10.16 29.98 2.77
N ALA A 237 -10.47 30.99 3.58
CA ALA A 237 -11.79 31.15 4.19
C ALA A 237 -12.96 31.22 3.16
N LYS A 238 -12.70 31.62 1.90
CA LYS A 238 -13.70 31.60 0.81
C LYS A 238 -14.13 30.18 0.42
N LYS A 239 -13.34 29.18 0.76
CA LYS A 239 -13.65 27.76 0.53
C LYS A 239 -14.57 27.16 1.62
N SER A 240 -14.97 27.92 2.65
CA SER A 240 -15.76 27.40 3.78
C SER A 240 -17.05 26.71 3.34
N ASP A 241 -17.86 27.34 2.54
CA ASP A 241 -19.15 26.77 2.10
C ASP A 241 -18.97 25.61 1.09
N PRO A 242 -18.11 25.74 0.06
CA PRO A 242 -17.78 24.63 -0.82
C PRO A 242 -17.23 23.42 -0.06
N PHE A 243 -16.31 23.63 0.90
CA PHE A 243 -15.75 22.58 1.71
C PHE A 243 -16.81 21.85 2.55
N LYS A 244 -17.61 22.58 3.32
CA LYS A 244 -18.67 22.01 4.16
C LYS A 244 -19.71 21.23 3.33
N LYS A 245 -20.05 21.74 2.15
CA LYS A 245 -20.94 21.06 1.22
C LYS A 245 -20.32 19.73 0.75
N LEU A 246 -19.07 19.77 0.30
CA LEU A 246 -18.34 18.58 -0.16
C LEU A 246 -18.24 17.53 0.94
N VAL A 247 -17.91 17.93 2.17
CA VAL A 247 -17.81 17.01 3.32
C VAL A 247 -19.15 16.34 3.59
N ARG A 248 -20.27 17.08 3.59
CA ARG A 248 -21.61 16.49 3.77
C ARG A 248 -21.99 15.54 2.65
N GLU A 249 -21.71 15.89 1.40
CA GLU A 249 -21.94 15.01 0.25
C GLU A 249 -21.12 13.72 0.36
N HIS A 250 -19.86 13.84 0.79
CA HIS A 250 -18.98 12.70 1.02
C HIS A 250 -19.53 11.80 2.14
N ILE A 251 -19.94 12.36 3.28
CA ILE A 251 -20.57 11.60 4.37
C ILE A 251 -21.83 10.90 3.87
N ALA A 252 -22.75 11.61 3.20
CA ALA A 252 -24.00 11.04 2.71
C ALA A 252 -23.76 9.85 1.76
N LYS A 253 -22.79 9.98 0.87
CA LYS A 253 -22.45 8.96 -0.13
C LYS A 253 -21.73 7.75 0.45
N HIS A 254 -20.87 7.95 1.45
CA HIS A 254 -19.94 6.93 1.95
C HIS A 254 -20.20 6.53 3.41
N LYS A 255 -21.34 6.86 4.01
CA LYS A 255 -21.68 6.62 5.43
C LYS A 255 -21.53 5.19 5.91
N THR A 256 -21.57 4.20 5.02
CA THR A 256 -21.37 2.77 5.33
C THR A 256 -19.93 2.31 5.12
N ASN A 257 -19.06 3.15 4.57
CA ASN A 257 -17.63 2.86 4.41
C ASN A 257 -16.89 3.30 5.68
N VAL A 258 -16.61 2.34 6.57
CA VAL A 258 -15.94 2.60 7.86
C VAL A 258 -14.62 3.32 7.67
N ALA A 259 -13.77 2.85 6.74
CA ALA A 259 -12.45 3.43 6.50
C ALA A 259 -12.54 4.89 6.03
N ALA A 260 -13.42 5.19 5.06
CA ALA A 260 -13.62 6.54 4.56
C ALA A 260 -14.13 7.49 5.66
N MET A 261 -15.11 7.05 6.45
CA MET A 261 -15.68 7.88 7.52
C MET A 261 -14.71 8.08 8.67
N THR A 262 -13.96 7.04 9.06
CA THR A 262 -12.92 7.13 10.10
C THR A 262 -11.83 8.11 9.66
N ARG A 263 -11.36 8.02 8.42
CA ARG A 263 -10.30 8.89 7.91
C ARG A 263 -10.74 10.34 7.76
N LEU A 264 -11.95 10.57 7.24
CA LEU A 264 -12.53 11.91 7.17
C LEU A 264 -12.63 12.54 8.57
N ALA A 265 -13.19 11.81 9.54
CA ALA A 265 -13.31 12.28 10.91
C ALA A 265 -11.96 12.61 11.55
N GLN A 266 -10.93 11.77 11.30
CA GLN A 266 -9.55 12.04 11.76
C GLN A 266 -9.03 13.35 11.20
N SER A 267 -9.07 13.54 9.87
CA SER A 267 -8.59 14.75 9.22
C SER A 267 -9.29 16.01 9.74
N LEU A 268 -10.62 15.95 9.96
CA LEU A 268 -11.39 17.07 10.52
C LEU A 268 -11.05 17.35 12.00
N CYS A 269 -10.82 16.29 12.81
CA CYS A 269 -10.42 16.44 14.21
C CYS A 269 -8.98 16.94 14.37
N ASP A 270 -8.10 16.55 13.47
CA ASP A 270 -6.66 16.85 13.54
C ASP A 270 -6.29 18.21 12.92
N ASN A 271 -7.26 18.95 12.35
CA ASN A 271 -7.00 20.29 11.82
C ASN A 271 -6.33 21.17 12.89
N PRO A 272 -5.10 21.65 12.66
CA PRO A 272 -4.33 22.40 13.64
C PRO A 272 -4.94 23.79 13.93
N ASP A 273 -5.63 24.38 12.96
CA ASP A 273 -6.26 25.70 13.12
C ASP A 273 -7.65 25.55 13.76
N LEU A 274 -7.71 25.91 15.04
CA LEU A 274 -8.94 25.86 15.84
C LEU A 274 -10.07 26.74 15.26
N SER A 275 -9.73 27.83 14.56
CA SER A 275 -10.71 28.78 14.01
C SER A 275 -11.45 28.22 12.79
N THR A 276 -10.83 27.27 12.10
CA THR A 276 -11.39 26.61 10.91
C THR A 276 -11.91 25.21 11.20
N ARG A 277 -11.75 24.70 12.43
CA ARG A 277 -12.30 23.40 12.81
C ARG A 277 -13.82 23.34 12.59
N THR A 278 -14.26 22.17 12.14
CA THR A 278 -15.69 21.87 11.93
C THR A 278 -16.10 20.69 12.81
N PRO A 279 -16.18 20.89 14.15
CA PRO A 279 -16.41 19.78 15.09
C PRO A 279 -17.75 19.07 14.85
N ASP A 280 -18.76 19.78 14.36
CA ASP A 280 -20.06 19.17 14.02
C ASP A 280 -19.91 18.17 12.85
N LEU A 281 -19.17 18.55 11.79
CA LEU A 281 -18.91 17.65 10.65
C LEU A 281 -17.98 16.49 11.05
N ALA A 282 -16.99 16.76 11.90
CA ALA A 282 -16.14 15.69 12.46
C ALA A 282 -16.98 14.68 13.25
N LEU A 283 -17.94 15.15 14.07
CA LEU A 283 -18.85 14.28 14.82
C LEU A 283 -19.78 13.50 13.90
N GLU A 284 -20.32 14.12 12.85
CA GLU A 284 -21.19 13.46 11.87
C GLU A 284 -20.45 12.32 11.16
N ALA A 285 -19.23 12.57 10.66
CA ALA A 285 -18.40 11.56 10.02
C ALA A 285 -18.00 10.45 11.00
N ALA A 286 -17.55 10.80 12.21
CA ALA A 286 -17.15 9.85 13.24
C ALA A 286 -18.31 8.97 13.70
N LYS A 287 -19.51 9.53 13.83
CA LYS A 287 -20.72 8.76 14.13
C LYS A 287 -21.06 7.78 13.03
N ALA A 288 -20.95 8.20 11.77
CA ALA A 288 -21.17 7.29 10.64
C ALA A 288 -20.18 6.09 10.66
N ALA A 289 -18.89 6.35 10.95
CA ALA A 289 -17.89 5.28 11.12
C ALA A 289 -18.25 4.33 12.27
N TYR A 290 -18.61 4.91 13.42
CA TYR A 290 -19.02 4.17 14.62
C TYR A 290 -20.20 3.26 14.36
N ASP A 291 -21.27 3.77 13.72
CA ASP A 291 -22.47 3.01 13.39
C ASP A 291 -22.15 1.89 12.37
N ALA A 292 -21.39 2.21 11.32
CA ALA A 292 -21.04 1.26 10.26
C ALA A 292 -20.10 0.14 10.71
N SER A 293 -19.22 0.39 11.70
CA SER A 293 -18.31 -0.62 12.28
C SER A 293 -19.01 -1.59 13.26
N ASN A 294 -20.29 -1.41 13.50
CA ASN A 294 -21.02 -2.11 14.55
C ASN A 294 -20.33 -2.01 15.94
N GLN A 295 -19.65 -0.89 16.19
CA GLN A 295 -18.97 -0.59 17.46
C GLN A 295 -17.86 -1.60 17.82
N ARG A 296 -17.18 -2.18 16.82
CA ARG A 296 -16.18 -3.25 17.01
C ARG A 296 -14.79 -2.91 16.51
N GLU A 297 -14.59 -1.72 16.01
CA GLU A 297 -13.32 -1.28 15.46
C GLU A 297 -12.74 -0.15 16.31
N ALA A 298 -11.57 -0.40 16.92
CA ALA A 298 -10.95 0.54 17.86
C ALA A 298 -10.67 1.92 17.23
N ALA A 299 -10.29 1.96 15.93
CA ALA A 299 -10.01 3.21 15.23
C ALA A 299 -11.27 4.08 15.08
N SER A 300 -12.40 3.48 14.66
CA SER A 300 -13.67 4.21 14.51
C SER A 300 -14.23 4.67 15.86
N LEU A 301 -14.10 3.85 16.92
CA LEU A 301 -14.49 4.25 18.28
C LEU A 301 -13.58 5.38 18.79
N GLY A 302 -12.27 5.27 18.58
CA GLY A 302 -11.32 6.28 19.04
C GLY A 302 -11.57 7.66 18.45
N VAL A 303 -11.83 7.73 17.14
CA VAL A 303 -12.14 9.01 16.49
C VAL A 303 -13.51 9.54 16.92
N TYR A 304 -14.50 8.65 17.17
CA TYR A 304 -15.81 9.07 17.68
C TYR A 304 -15.70 9.66 19.09
N GLY A 305 -14.94 9.02 19.98
CA GLY A 305 -14.65 9.57 21.31
C GLY A 305 -13.98 10.94 21.24
N ARG A 306 -13.04 11.14 20.32
CA ARG A 306 -12.37 12.42 20.10
C ARG A 306 -13.34 13.50 19.58
N ALA A 307 -14.18 13.16 18.61
CA ALA A 307 -15.17 14.09 18.07
C ALA A 307 -16.19 14.50 19.13
N LEU A 308 -16.66 13.57 19.97
CA LEU A 308 -17.51 13.87 21.15
C LEU A 308 -16.83 14.83 22.13
N TYR A 309 -15.55 14.60 22.43
CA TYR A 309 -14.76 15.50 23.25
C TYR A 309 -14.70 16.92 22.67
N GLN A 310 -14.51 17.06 21.37
CA GLN A 310 -14.41 18.38 20.69
C GLN A 310 -15.73 19.16 20.71
N VAL A 311 -16.88 18.50 20.74
CA VAL A 311 -18.18 19.15 20.89
C VAL A 311 -18.60 19.30 22.37
N GLY A 312 -17.76 18.91 23.33
CA GLY A 312 -18.00 19.05 24.76
C GLY A 312 -18.86 17.95 25.39
N ASP A 313 -19.19 16.88 24.64
CA ASP A 313 -19.95 15.73 25.19
C ASP A 313 -19.02 14.74 25.89
N LEU A 314 -18.53 15.17 27.06
CA LEU A 314 -17.54 14.40 27.82
C LEU A 314 -18.10 13.09 28.38
N ASP A 315 -19.39 13.02 28.68
CA ASP A 315 -20.00 11.79 29.17
C ASP A 315 -19.93 10.66 28.15
N ARG A 316 -20.34 10.94 26.92
CA ARG A 316 -20.25 9.96 25.84
C ARG A 316 -18.82 9.71 25.42
N ALA A 317 -17.95 10.72 25.39
CA ALA A 317 -16.53 10.55 25.08
C ALA A 317 -15.85 9.57 26.05
N ILE A 318 -16.11 9.69 27.36
CA ILE A 318 -15.60 8.79 28.40
C ILE A 318 -16.15 7.37 28.22
N SER A 319 -17.44 7.24 27.94
CA SER A 319 -18.06 5.92 27.71
C SER A 319 -17.43 5.20 26.52
N VAL A 320 -17.34 5.87 25.37
CA VAL A 320 -16.74 5.30 24.16
C VAL A 320 -15.25 4.97 24.35
N GLN A 321 -14.51 5.81 25.10
CA GLN A 321 -13.10 5.54 25.38
C GLN A 321 -12.88 4.29 26.23
N LYS A 322 -13.82 3.96 27.14
CA LYS A 322 -13.79 2.69 27.89
C LYS A 322 -13.99 1.49 26.96
N ASP A 323 -14.84 1.61 25.95
CA ASP A 323 -15.04 0.56 24.95
C ASP A 323 -13.77 0.36 24.11
N VAL A 324 -13.06 1.45 23.72
CA VAL A 324 -11.76 1.36 23.04
C VAL A 324 -10.75 0.55 23.84
N ILE A 325 -10.66 0.78 25.17
CA ILE A 325 -9.74 0.05 26.04
C ILE A 325 -10.02 -1.46 26.03
N GLY A 326 -11.27 -1.85 25.83
CA GLY A 326 -11.67 -3.26 25.71
C GLY A 326 -11.23 -3.93 24.41
N LEU A 327 -10.93 -3.14 23.37
CA LEU A 327 -10.59 -3.63 22.03
C LEU A 327 -9.09 -3.63 21.70
N VAL A 328 -8.29 -2.93 22.50
CA VAL A 328 -6.85 -2.77 22.27
C VAL A 328 -6.00 -3.48 23.32
N SER A 329 -4.74 -3.74 23.02
CA SER A 329 -3.79 -4.42 23.90
C SER A 329 -2.42 -3.74 23.85
N GLY A 330 -1.49 -4.14 24.72
CA GLY A 330 -0.13 -3.64 24.75
C GLY A 330 -0.04 -2.11 24.90
N GLU A 331 0.82 -1.48 24.14
CA GLU A 331 1.07 -0.04 24.16
C GLU A 331 -0.17 0.79 23.81
N ASP A 332 -0.99 0.33 22.85
CA ASP A 332 -2.23 1.00 22.47
C ASP A 332 -3.21 1.08 23.64
N LYS A 333 -3.24 0.07 24.49
CA LYS A 333 -4.08 0.09 25.69
C LYS A 333 -3.63 1.13 26.70
N GLU A 334 -2.32 1.31 26.86
CA GLU A 334 -1.76 2.35 27.72
C GLU A 334 -2.09 3.76 27.19
N VAL A 335 -2.01 3.96 25.87
CA VAL A 335 -2.43 5.21 25.20
C VAL A 335 -3.92 5.46 25.47
N ALA A 336 -4.76 4.45 25.29
CA ALA A 336 -6.19 4.57 25.50
C ALA A 336 -6.54 4.93 26.95
N HIS A 337 -5.82 4.40 27.96
CA HIS A 337 -5.99 4.78 29.37
C HIS A 337 -5.59 6.23 29.62
N ARG A 338 -4.50 6.73 29.02
CA ARG A 338 -4.10 8.14 29.15
C ARG A 338 -5.17 9.09 28.58
N ILE A 339 -5.76 8.74 27.45
CA ILE A 339 -6.85 9.51 26.85
C ILE A 339 -8.08 9.53 27.75
N LEU A 340 -8.46 8.38 28.34
CA LEU A 340 -9.58 8.30 29.30
C LEU A 340 -9.35 9.21 30.49
N ALA A 341 -8.16 9.12 31.11
CA ALA A 341 -7.81 9.95 32.28
C ALA A 341 -7.90 11.46 31.95
N TYR A 342 -7.46 11.84 30.74
CA TYR A 342 -7.57 13.21 30.27
C TYR A 342 -9.04 13.66 30.14
N TYR A 343 -9.93 12.87 29.54
CA TYR A 343 -11.35 13.20 29.42
C TYR A 343 -12.02 13.32 30.79
N GLU A 344 -11.71 12.41 31.73
CA GLU A 344 -12.23 12.47 33.09
C GLU A 344 -11.77 13.71 33.86
N GLN A 345 -10.53 14.14 33.65
CA GLN A 345 -10.00 15.38 34.21
C GLN A 345 -10.74 16.61 33.67
N CYS A 346 -10.93 16.68 32.33
CA CYS A 346 -11.69 17.75 31.70
C CYS A 346 -13.12 17.83 32.22
N LYS A 347 -13.78 16.68 32.42
CA LYS A 347 -15.14 16.65 33.00
C LYS A 347 -15.21 17.18 34.43
N LYS A 348 -14.22 16.88 35.27
CA LYS A 348 -14.15 17.44 36.63
C LYS A 348 -14.04 18.96 36.59
N LEU A 349 -13.26 19.51 35.67
CA LEU A 349 -13.11 20.97 35.54
C LEU A 349 -14.38 21.66 35.01
N GLN A 350 -15.18 21.01 34.17
CA GLN A 350 -16.47 21.55 33.73
C GLN A 350 -17.51 21.61 34.90
N GLY A 351 -17.47 20.68 35.85
CA GLY A 351 -18.39 20.64 36.97
C GLY A 351 -18.05 21.60 38.12
N THR A 352 -16.93 22.31 38.04
CA THR A 352 -16.47 23.28 39.03
C THR A 352 -16.70 24.76 38.67
N ASN A 353 -17.28 25.02 37.50
CA ASN A 353 -17.75 26.33 37.05
C ASN A 353 -19.29 26.37 37.10
#